data_eaf0abacc30d3f3b4b5369908e22e45e
#
_entry.id   eaf0abacc30d3f3b4b5369908e22e45e
#
_cell.length_a   1.000
_cell.length_b   1.000
_cell.length_c   1.000
_cell.angle_alpha   90.00
_cell.angle_beta   90.00
_cell.angle_gamma   90.00
#
_symmetry.space_group_name_H-M   'P 1'
#
loop_
_entity.id
_entity.type
_entity.pdbx_description
1 polymer ?
#
loop_
_entity_poly.entity_id
_entity_poly.type
_entity_poly.pdbx_seq_one_letter_code
_entity_poly.pdbx_strand_id
1 'polypeptide(L)'
;MTSPPLSWVNAPAGTQSFVLLLHDPDAHARKSFDDITHWMIFNIPGDATSLPEGVKADSTVGTQAANITGQPVFFGPCAPPGPPHHYTFELFALDAKLDLPKGASRDDVQKAMEGHVLTGTVLIGLFHRTAMGGPPPQR
;
A
#
# COMPACT_ATOMS: atom_id res chain seq x y z
N MET A 1 -0.21 -7.10 -13.56
CA MET A 1 0.79 -6.74 -12.52
C MET A 1 0.53 -7.57 -11.28
N THR A 2 1.59 -8.03 -10.63
CA THR A 2 1.52 -8.96 -9.50
C THR A 2 2.06 -8.26 -8.25
N SER A 3 1.27 -8.24 -7.18
CA SER A 3 1.72 -7.70 -5.91
C SER A 3 2.80 -8.60 -5.29
N PRO A 4 3.78 -8.03 -4.59
CA PRO A 4 4.85 -8.82 -3.99
C PRO A 4 4.37 -9.54 -2.74
N PRO A 5 5.02 -10.66 -2.37
CA PRO A 5 4.83 -11.25 -1.05
C PRO A 5 5.47 -10.35 0.01
N LEU A 6 4.81 -10.20 1.14
CA LEU A 6 5.29 -9.39 2.26
C LEU A 6 5.15 -10.19 3.55
N SER A 7 6.07 -10.00 4.48
CA SER A 7 5.97 -10.60 5.81
C SER A 7 6.46 -9.63 6.87
N TRP A 8 5.99 -9.81 8.10
CA TRP A 8 6.34 -8.96 9.24
C TRP A 8 6.34 -9.77 10.52
N VAL A 9 6.97 -9.19 11.53
CA VAL A 9 7.12 -9.80 12.86
C VAL A 9 6.87 -8.75 13.95
N ASN A 10 6.70 -9.22 15.17
CA ASN A 10 6.63 -8.36 16.37
C ASN A 10 5.44 -7.39 16.37
N ALA A 11 4.28 -7.84 15.92
CA ALA A 11 3.06 -7.06 16.07
C ALA A 11 2.82 -6.74 17.55
N PRO A 12 2.47 -5.48 17.90
CA PRO A 12 2.23 -5.14 19.30
C PRO A 12 1.02 -5.88 19.86
N ALA A 13 1.02 -6.07 21.17
CA ALA A 13 -0.15 -6.60 21.88
C ALA A 13 -1.35 -5.69 21.64
N GLY A 14 -2.54 -6.29 21.48
CA GLY A 14 -3.76 -5.54 21.21
C GLY A 14 -4.02 -5.23 19.74
N THR A 15 -3.16 -5.70 18.81
CA THR A 15 -3.41 -5.53 17.37
C THR A 15 -4.67 -6.28 16.95
N GLN A 16 -5.63 -5.54 16.42
CA GLN A 16 -6.89 -6.09 15.89
C GLN A 16 -6.88 -6.21 14.37
N SER A 17 -6.14 -5.33 13.71
CA SER A 17 -5.99 -5.36 12.24
C SER A 17 -4.73 -4.64 11.81
N PHE A 18 -4.36 -4.86 10.53
CA PHE A 18 -3.29 -4.09 9.90
C PHE A 18 -3.83 -3.34 8.67
N VAL A 19 -3.17 -2.22 8.38
CA VAL A 19 -3.34 -1.48 7.13
C VAL A 19 -2.00 -1.45 6.41
N LEU A 20 -2.00 -1.82 5.14
CA LEU A 20 -0.84 -1.69 4.25
C LEU A 20 -1.13 -0.58 3.24
N LEU A 21 -0.17 0.32 3.07
CA LEU A 21 -0.21 1.38 2.07
C LEU A 21 1.07 1.31 1.23
N LEU A 22 0.91 1.20 -0.08
CA LEU A 22 2.00 1.38 -1.05
C LEU A 22 1.76 2.68 -1.79
N HIS A 23 2.70 3.62 -1.66
CA HIS A 23 2.61 4.91 -2.31
C HIS A 23 3.96 5.38 -2.85
N ASP A 24 3.91 6.36 -3.76
CA ASP A 24 5.08 6.96 -4.38
C ASP A 24 5.21 8.43 -3.95
N PRO A 25 5.99 8.74 -2.91
CA PRO A 25 6.15 10.12 -2.43
C PRO A 25 6.93 11.03 -3.38
N ASP A 26 7.54 10.49 -4.43
CA ASP A 26 8.23 11.28 -5.46
C ASP A 26 7.29 11.74 -6.59
N ALA A 27 6.02 11.31 -6.57
CA ALA A 27 5.04 11.67 -7.58
C ALA A 27 3.80 12.28 -6.93
N HIS A 28 3.44 13.48 -7.36
CA HIS A 28 2.30 14.23 -6.82
C HIS A 28 1.27 14.49 -7.92
N ALA A 29 0.14 13.81 -7.82
CA ALA A 29 -0.98 14.04 -8.72
C ALA A 29 -1.51 15.46 -8.52
N ARG A 30 -1.93 16.09 -9.62
CA ARG A 30 -2.59 17.40 -9.59
C ARG A 30 -1.77 18.51 -8.92
N LYS A 31 -0.44 18.35 -8.84
CA LYS A 31 0.46 19.35 -8.22
C LYS A 31 0.08 19.68 -6.77
N SER A 32 -0.44 18.69 -6.03
CA SER A 32 -0.83 18.83 -4.64
C SER A 32 0.16 18.10 -3.72
N PHE A 33 -0.07 18.14 -2.42
CA PHE A 33 0.68 17.34 -1.45
C PHE A 33 0.35 15.84 -1.54
N ASP A 34 -0.78 15.49 -2.14
CA ASP A 34 -1.18 14.09 -2.28
C ASP A 34 -0.26 13.39 -3.27
N ASP A 35 0.35 12.31 -2.83
CA ASP A 35 1.17 11.47 -3.68
C ASP A 35 0.34 10.33 -4.30
N ILE A 36 0.98 9.51 -5.12
CA ILE A 36 0.31 8.43 -5.85
C ILE A 36 0.12 7.23 -4.95
N THR A 37 -1.14 6.83 -4.75
CA THR A 37 -1.50 5.56 -4.10
C THR A 37 -1.46 4.44 -5.11
N HIS A 38 -0.55 3.49 -4.92
CA HIS A 38 -0.44 2.29 -5.75
C HIS A 38 -1.27 1.13 -5.23
N TRP A 39 -1.37 1.00 -3.91
CA TRP A 39 -2.12 -0.09 -3.30
C TRP A 39 -2.40 0.23 -1.84
N MET A 40 -3.61 -0.03 -1.41
CA MET A 40 -3.97 0.09 -0.02
C MET A 40 -4.93 -1.02 0.37
N ILE A 41 -4.62 -1.70 1.47
CA ILE A 41 -5.43 -2.80 1.97
C ILE A 41 -5.58 -2.62 3.48
N PHE A 42 -6.81 -2.71 3.97
CA PHE A 42 -7.13 -2.55 5.38
C PHE A 42 -7.88 -3.78 5.91
N ASN A 43 -8.09 -3.84 7.20
CA ASN A 43 -8.68 -5.00 7.87
C ASN A 43 -7.93 -6.31 7.56
N ILE A 44 -6.62 -6.24 7.38
CA ILE A 44 -5.79 -7.45 7.40
C ILE A 44 -5.87 -7.99 8.83
N PRO A 45 -6.16 -9.31 9.03
CA PRO A 45 -6.33 -9.85 10.38
C PRO A 45 -5.18 -9.56 11.31
N GLY A 46 -5.47 -9.23 12.56
CA GLY A 46 -4.46 -8.86 13.57
C GLY A 46 -3.49 -10.00 13.94
N ASP A 47 -3.81 -11.23 13.60
CA ASP A 47 -2.92 -12.40 13.76
C ASP A 47 -2.17 -12.76 12.49
N ALA A 48 -2.37 -12.04 11.39
CA ALA A 48 -1.64 -12.26 10.15
C ALA A 48 -0.18 -11.85 10.31
N THR A 49 0.73 -12.59 9.67
CA THR A 49 2.17 -12.30 9.65
C THR A 49 2.70 -12.10 8.24
N SER A 50 1.84 -12.21 7.23
CA SER A 50 2.24 -12.10 5.82
C SER A 50 1.08 -11.81 4.91
N LEU A 51 1.40 -11.33 3.71
CA LEU A 51 0.53 -11.31 2.55
C LEU A 51 1.16 -12.16 1.45
N PRO A 52 0.37 -12.98 0.73
CA PRO A 52 0.91 -13.76 -0.37
C PRO A 52 1.25 -12.90 -1.58
N GLU A 53 2.10 -13.42 -2.46
CA GLU A 53 2.29 -12.85 -3.79
C GLU A 53 0.97 -12.91 -4.58
N GLY A 54 0.71 -11.86 -5.37
CA GLY A 54 -0.43 -11.88 -6.30
C GLY A 54 -1.80 -11.73 -5.65
N VAL A 55 -1.94 -10.84 -4.68
CA VAL A 55 -3.26 -10.50 -4.09
C VAL A 55 -4.15 -9.92 -5.18
N LYS A 56 -5.26 -10.59 -5.48
CA LYS A 56 -6.21 -10.21 -6.52
C LYS A 56 -7.32 -9.32 -5.98
N ALA A 57 -8.07 -8.68 -6.89
CA ALA A 57 -9.16 -7.78 -6.54
C ALA A 57 -10.27 -8.44 -5.70
N ASP A 58 -10.47 -9.75 -5.85
CA ASP A 58 -11.47 -10.53 -5.13
C ASP A 58 -10.91 -11.24 -3.89
N SER A 59 -9.66 -10.95 -3.52
CA SER A 59 -9.02 -11.59 -2.37
C SER A 59 -9.73 -11.25 -1.06
N THR A 60 -9.69 -12.20 -0.12
CA THR A 60 -10.27 -12.07 1.21
C THR A 60 -9.22 -11.85 2.31
N VAL A 61 -7.95 -11.60 1.97
CA VAL A 61 -6.89 -11.36 2.96
C VAL A 61 -7.01 -10.02 3.67
N GLY A 62 -7.93 -9.19 3.25
CA GLY A 62 -8.26 -7.88 3.79
C GLY A 62 -9.22 -7.20 2.83
N THR A 63 -9.49 -5.93 3.05
CA THR A 63 -10.36 -5.12 2.18
C THR A 63 -9.50 -4.11 1.44
N GLN A 64 -9.58 -4.11 0.11
CA GLN A 64 -8.76 -3.23 -0.71
C GLN A 64 -9.46 -1.88 -0.95
N ALA A 65 -8.72 -0.81 -0.68
CA ALA A 65 -9.12 0.56 -0.96
C ALA A 65 -8.79 0.92 -2.41
N ALA A 66 -9.31 2.05 -2.90
CA ALA A 66 -9.04 2.53 -4.25
C ALA A 66 -7.59 2.99 -4.39
N ASN A 67 -6.94 2.57 -5.48
CA ASN A 67 -5.65 3.11 -5.91
C ASN A 67 -5.84 4.40 -6.72
N ILE A 68 -4.76 4.95 -7.28
CA ILE A 68 -4.80 6.20 -8.06
C ILE A 68 -5.73 6.12 -9.29
N THR A 69 -5.97 4.92 -9.82
CA THR A 69 -6.90 4.72 -10.95
C THR A 69 -8.35 4.56 -10.52
N GLY A 70 -8.61 4.57 -9.21
CA GLY A 70 -9.93 4.35 -8.64
C GLY A 70 -10.30 2.88 -8.46
N GLN A 71 -9.39 1.95 -8.74
CA GLN A 71 -9.63 0.52 -8.65
C GLN A 71 -9.11 -0.06 -7.32
N PRO A 72 -9.87 -0.97 -6.68
CA PRO A 72 -9.46 -1.59 -5.43
C PRO A 72 -8.53 -2.79 -5.67
N VAL A 73 -7.35 -2.51 -6.20
CA VAL A 73 -6.38 -3.54 -6.58
C VAL A 73 -4.97 -2.94 -6.62
N PHE A 74 -3.96 -3.81 -6.56
CA PHE A 74 -2.56 -3.44 -6.73
C PHE A 74 -2.31 -2.80 -8.11
N PHE A 75 -1.63 -1.66 -8.10
CA PHE A 75 -1.14 -0.97 -9.29
C PHE A 75 0.39 -0.82 -9.16
N GLY A 76 1.13 -1.52 -9.99
CA GLY A 76 2.59 -1.61 -9.87
C GLY A 76 3.33 -0.32 -10.20
N PRO A 77 4.65 -0.29 -9.94
CA PRO A 77 5.50 0.85 -10.25
C PRO A 77 5.42 1.27 -11.71
N CYS A 78 5.29 2.57 -11.94
CA CYS A 78 5.03 3.17 -13.25
C CYS A 78 5.77 4.51 -13.38
N ALA A 79 6.94 4.66 -12.74
CA ALA A 79 7.69 5.90 -12.77
C ALA A 79 8.11 6.30 -14.18
N PRO A 80 8.15 7.61 -14.52
CA PRO A 80 8.70 8.08 -15.79
C PRO A 80 10.20 7.81 -15.87
N PRO A 81 10.81 7.89 -17.06
CA PRO A 81 12.27 7.85 -17.18
C PRO A 81 12.91 8.96 -16.37
N GLY A 82 14.04 8.65 -15.70
CA GLY A 82 14.75 9.62 -14.88
C GLY A 82 15.22 9.02 -13.56
N PRO A 83 15.42 9.86 -12.52
CA PRO A 83 15.83 9.38 -11.20
C PRO A 83 14.85 8.34 -10.65
N PRO A 84 15.32 7.35 -9.86
CA PRO A 84 14.44 6.37 -9.26
C PRO A 84 13.44 7.00 -8.29
N HIS A 85 12.22 6.48 -8.29
CA HIS A 85 11.22 6.82 -7.30
C HIS A 85 11.29 5.85 -6.10
N HIS A 86 10.91 6.35 -4.93
CA HIS A 86 10.89 5.60 -3.67
C HIS A 86 9.51 5.00 -3.47
N TYR A 87 9.28 3.77 -3.95
CA TYR A 87 8.02 3.07 -3.70
C TYR A 87 7.99 2.62 -2.25
N THR A 88 7.14 3.26 -1.46
CA THR A 88 7.14 3.15 -0.02
C THR A 88 5.97 2.29 0.44
N PHE A 89 6.29 1.16 1.07
CA PHE A 89 5.32 0.35 1.79
C PHE A 89 5.30 0.80 3.25
N GLU A 90 4.12 1.12 3.75
CA GLU A 90 3.89 1.38 5.16
C GLU A 90 2.88 0.39 5.71
N LEU A 91 3.25 -0.29 6.78
CA LEU A 91 2.36 -1.22 7.48
C LEU A 91 2.03 -0.64 8.85
N PHE A 92 0.75 -0.50 9.14
CA PHE A 92 0.25 0.02 10.41
C PHE A 92 -0.50 -1.06 11.17
N ALA A 93 -0.19 -1.22 12.46
CA ALA A 93 -0.95 -2.05 13.38
C ALA A 93 -1.99 -1.18 14.08
N LEU A 94 -3.25 -1.62 14.05
CA LEU A 94 -4.36 -0.88 14.65
C LEU A 94 -5.00 -1.68 15.79
N ASP A 95 -5.56 -0.97 16.77
CA ASP A 95 -6.33 -1.55 17.87
C ASP A 95 -7.82 -1.74 17.52
N ALA A 96 -8.20 -1.56 16.29
CA ALA A 96 -9.57 -1.69 15.81
C ALA A 96 -9.61 -2.21 14.37
N LYS A 97 -10.77 -2.70 13.97
CA LYS A 97 -11.13 -2.92 12.58
C LYS A 97 -11.85 -1.69 12.05
N LEU A 98 -11.72 -1.42 10.77
CA LEU A 98 -12.32 -0.26 10.12
C LEU A 98 -13.63 -0.66 9.43
N ASP A 99 -14.69 0.11 9.68
CA ASP A 99 -16.00 -0.11 9.07
C ASP A 99 -16.11 0.71 7.78
N LEU A 100 -15.43 0.26 6.74
CA LEU A 100 -15.41 0.90 5.42
C LEU A 100 -15.59 -0.16 4.33
N PRO A 101 -16.22 0.24 3.20
CA PRO A 101 -16.42 -0.67 2.08
C PRO A 101 -15.16 -0.84 1.25
N LYS A 102 -15.12 -1.92 0.47
CA LYS A 102 -14.16 -2.09 -0.61
C LYS A 102 -14.22 -0.88 -1.56
N GLY A 103 -13.06 -0.41 -1.98
CA GLY A 103 -12.97 0.77 -2.84
C GLY A 103 -13.04 2.10 -2.10
N ALA A 104 -13.04 2.10 -0.77
CA ALA A 104 -12.93 3.33 0.02
C ALA A 104 -11.67 4.12 -0.41
N SER A 105 -11.73 5.45 -0.31
CA SER A 105 -10.59 6.29 -0.64
C SER A 105 -9.49 6.17 0.42
N ARG A 106 -8.25 6.49 0.02
CA ARG A 106 -7.13 6.58 0.96
C ARG A 106 -7.45 7.54 2.11
N ASP A 107 -8.04 8.69 1.81
CA ASP A 107 -8.41 9.69 2.82
C ASP A 107 -9.41 9.13 3.83
N ASP A 108 -10.42 8.41 3.38
CA ASP A 108 -11.41 7.81 4.27
C ASP A 108 -10.78 6.75 5.17
N VAL A 109 -9.88 5.93 4.63
CA VAL A 109 -9.15 4.94 5.41
C VAL A 109 -8.27 5.62 6.45
N GLN A 110 -7.50 6.64 6.06
CA GLN A 110 -6.62 7.37 6.97
C GLN A 110 -7.39 8.08 8.09
N LYS A 111 -8.53 8.67 7.78
CA LYS A 111 -9.40 9.27 8.80
C LYS A 111 -9.92 8.24 9.80
N ALA A 112 -10.33 7.07 9.30
CA ALA A 112 -10.80 5.99 10.16
C ALA A 112 -9.68 5.41 11.05
N MET A 113 -8.43 5.51 10.62
CA MET A 113 -7.27 5.07 11.40
C MET A 113 -6.93 6.01 12.57
N GLU A 114 -7.32 7.27 12.50
CA GLU A 114 -6.98 8.26 13.55
C GLU A 114 -7.42 7.78 14.93
N GLY A 115 -6.49 7.83 15.89
CA GLY A 115 -6.73 7.37 17.26
C GLY A 115 -6.60 5.87 17.47
N HIS A 116 -6.31 5.09 16.41
CA HIS A 116 -6.25 3.63 16.48
C HIS A 116 -4.88 3.05 16.12
N VAL A 117 -3.93 3.86 15.67
CA VAL A 117 -2.61 3.37 15.25
C VAL A 117 -1.75 3.07 16.48
N LEU A 118 -1.36 1.80 16.63
CA LEU A 118 -0.45 1.36 17.69
C LEU A 118 1.00 1.56 17.29
N THR A 119 1.35 1.21 16.06
CA THR A 119 2.70 1.39 15.50
C THR A 119 2.67 1.29 13.98
N GLY A 120 3.76 1.69 13.35
CA GLY A 120 3.95 1.54 11.91
C GLY A 120 5.38 1.19 11.58
N THR A 121 5.57 0.62 10.40
CA THR A 121 6.91 0.32 9.85
C THR A 121 6.94 0.61 8.35
N VAL A 122 8.12 0.81 7.81
CA VAL A 122 8.34 1.25 6.42
C VAL A 122 9.33 0.34 5.73
N LEU A 123 9.02 0.00 4.47
CA LEU A 123 9.94 -0.65 3.54
C LEU A 123 9.95 0.14 2.23
N ILE A 124 11.12 0.51 1.74
CA ILE A 124 11.27 1.31 0.53
C ILE A 124 11.96 0.51 -0.57
N GLY A 125 11.36 0.52 -1.77
CA GLY A 125 11.94 0.00 -3.00
C GLY A 125 12.18 1.12 -4.00
N LEU A 126 13.29 1.06 -4.73
CA LEU A 126 13.61 2.00 -5.79
C LEU A 126 13.21 1.45 -7.15
N PHE A 127 12.59 2.27 -7.97
CA PHE A 127 12.19 1.91 -9.33
C PHE A 127 12.35 3.11 -10.27
N HIS A 128 12.87 2.85 -11.48
CA HIS A 128 12.87 3.81 -12.57
C HIS A 128 12.76 3.08 -13.91
N ARG A 129 12.40 3.82 -14.96
CA ARG A 129 12.44 3.34 -16.33
C ARG A 129 13.66 3.88 -17.04
N THR A 130 14.15 3.12 -18.04
CA THR A 130 15.14 3.63 -18.97
C THR A 130 14.51 4.69 -19.88
N ALA A 131 15.33 5.63 -20.37
CA ALA A 131 14.86 6.75 -21.19
C ALA A 131 14.20 6.31 -22.52
N MET A 132 14.48 5.12 -23.01
CA MET A 132 13.96 4.59 -24.29
C MET A 132 12.72 3.73 -24.15
N GLY A 133 12.09 3.73 -23.00
CA GLY A 133 10.90 2.92 -22.75
C GLY A 133 11.16 1.41 -22.72
N GLY A 134 12.42 1.01 -22.65
CA GLY A 134 12.80 -0.39 -22.50
C GLY A 134 12.35 -0.96 -21.14
N PRO A 135 12.45 -2.29 -20.97
CA PRO A 135 12.11 -2.90 -19.69
C PRO A 135 12.97 -2.30 -18.58
N PRO A 136 12.44 -2.24 -17.35
CA PRO A 136 13.23 -1.76 -16.21
C PRO A 136 14.47 -2.65 -16.04
N PRO A 137 15.57 -2.09 -15.51
CA PRO A 137 16.74 -2.89 -15.22
C PRO A 137 16.37 -4.08 -14.35
N GLN A 138 16.82 -5.24 -14.73
CA GLN A 138 16.66 -6.42 -13.90
C GLN A 138 17.62 -6.31 -12.70
N ARG A 139 17.12 -6.65 -11.54
CA ARG A 139 17.90 -6.66 -10.31
C ARG A 139 18.50 -8.04 -10.06
#